data_c5d65eb95da02cac15c5d059061f0d40
#
_entry.id   c5d65eb95da02cac15c5d059061f0d40
#
_cell.length_a   1.000
_cell.length_b   1.000
_cell.length_c   1.000
_cell.angle_alpha   90.00
_cell.angle_beta   90.00
_cell.angle_gamma   90.00
#
_symmetry.space_group_name_H-M   'P 1'
#
loop_
_entity.id
_entity.type
_entity.pdbx_description
1 polymer ?
#
loop_
_entity_poly.entity_id
_entity_poly.type
_entity_poly.pdbx_seq_one_letter_code
_entity_poly.pdbx_strand_id
1 'polypeptide(L)'
;LTQTAFRKTAGLAMAGAMITGAAVHAETLKIEGHLPAASDAGVEHQIIAIDDLNGAQGAKLGFELKTALERIRVDGDLWFDVAAFGSPGVEAVIQGSGDLQSSVTDVDPKQVRTCETKDAEENCIKYKTTAYDCSRYEMSFFPDIELVARSGEVLYSARDTLKSSTLYCTDEAERPSHGAMANVLIQQFSDRVRDELAPRYLRADYRVLERRKGLSEPDRDAFKQALRLTKSNEDAACDAFRALDEKYPRQASVVFNVALCFERAGEYGMARETYQRALNAEPNKPMTLEAMARVDNWERGEDQLNRRAAFLAAANSAPPAQFPPPQTFPPQTFPPQTPPTQPVQPAEPSQPGESFRPQTIERPGQ
;
A
#
# COMPACT_ATOMS: atom_id res chain seq x y z
N LEU A 1 -45.85 -71.87 10.86
CA LEU A 1 -45.47 -72.12 9.46
C LEU A 1 -45.86 -70.92 8.58
N THR A 2 -45.09 -69.87 8.49
CA THR A 2 -45.26 -68.84 7.46
C THR A 2 -43.89 -68.16 7.28
N GLN A 3 -43.33 -68.36 6.09
CA GLN A 3 -42.08 -67.74 5.62
C GLN A 3 -42.37 -66.33 5.20
N THR A 4 -41.63 -65.38 5.76
CA THR A 4 -41.59 -63.99 5.34
C THR A 4 -40.38 -63.72 4.46
N ALA A 5 -40.61 -63.38 3.21
CA ALA A 5 -39.62 -63.08 2.20
C ALA A 5 -38.99 -61.70 2.43
N PHE A 6 -37.67 -61.66 2.58
CA PHE A 6 -36.85 -60.44 2.62
C PHE A 6 -36.57 -59.96 1.19
N ARG A 7 -37.13 -58.83 0.79
CA ARG A 7 -36.75 -58.11 -0.42
C ARG A 7 -35.47 -57.33 -0.18
N LYS A 8 -34.39 -57.70 -0.84
CA LYS A 8 -33.16 -56.91 -0.94
C LYS A 8 -33.36 -55.78 -1.96
N THR A 9 -33.39 -54.55 -1.48
CA THR A 9 -33.24 -53.35 -2.33
C THR A 9 -31.74 -53.09 -2.52
N ALA A 10 -31.29 -53.20 -3.77
CA ALA A 10 -29.94 -52.84 -4.17
C ALA A 10 -29.86 -51.30 -4.28
N GLY A 11 -29.17 -50.67 -3.35
CA GLY A 11 -28.83 -49.26 -3.44
C GLY A 11 -27.68 -49.02 -4.41
N LEU A 12 -27.98 -48.32 -5.50
CA LEU A 12 -27.01 -47.86 -6.50
C LEU A 12 -26.21 -46.70 -5.88
N ALA A 13 -25.00 -46.95 -5.38
CA ALA A 13 -24.07 -45.90 -4.94
C ALA A 13 -23.49 -45.25 -6.20
N MET A 14 -23.95 -44.05 -6.56
CA MET A 14 -23.26 -43.16 -7.49
C MET A 14 -22.00 -42.66 -6.83
N ALA A 15 -20.86 -43.25 -7.19
CA ALA A 15 -19.53 -42.67 -6.87
C ALA A 15 -19.35 -41.42 -7.75
N GLY A 16 -19.64 -40.25 -7.19
CA GLY A 16 -19.24 -38.98 -7.77
C GLY A 16 -17.73 -38.88 -7.80
N ALA A 17 -17.16 -39.08 -9.00
CA ALA A 17 -15.74 -38.74 -9.23
C ALA A 17 -15.59 -37.23 -9.06
N MET A 18 -15.08 -36.81 -7.88
CA MET A 18 -14.52 -35.44 -7.72
C MET A 18 -13.28 -35.38 -8.61
N ILE A 19 -13.44 -34.80 -9.80
CA ILE A 19 -12.31 -34.33 -10.59
C ILE A 19 -11.74 -33.14 -9.81
N THR A 20 -10.79 -33.41 -8.93
CA THR A 20 -9.89 -32.37 -8.40
C THR A 20 -9.08 -31.90 -9.59
N GLY A 21 -9.54 -30.83 -10.24
CA GLY A 21 -8.76 -30.10 -11.22
C GLY A 21 -7.50 -29.64 -10.50
N ALA A 22 -6.39 -30.37 -10.69
CA ALA A 22 -5.09 -29.89 -10.30
C ALA A 22 -4.92 -28.54 -11.00
N ALA A 23 -4.89 -27.45 -10.23
CA ALA A 23 -4.51 -26.16 -10.76
C ALA A 23 -3.17 -26.38 -11.46
N VAL A 24 -3.17 -26.23 -12.78
CA VAL A 24 -1.93 -26.29 -13.56
C VAL A 24 -1.18 -25.01 -13.21
N HIS A 25 -0.37 -25.11 -12.16
CA HIS A 25 0.53 -24.01 -11.83
C HIS A 25 1.51 -23.86 -13.00
N ALA A 26 1.44 -22.70 -13.65
CA ALA A 26 2.42 -22.32 -14.66
C ALA A 26 3.82 -22.42 -14.05
N GLU A 27 4.81 -22.78 -14.87
CA GLU A 27 6.21 -22.81 -14.45
C GLU A 27 6.69 -21.36 -14.21
N THR A 28 7.30 -21.11 -13.05
CA THR A 28 7.75 -19.77 -12.64
C THR A 28 9.19 -19.80 -12.16
N LEU A 29 9.87 -18.65 -12.19
CA LEU A 29 11.09 -18.38 -11.46
C LEU A 29 10.81 -17.31 -10.41
N LYS A 30 11.36 -17.48 -9.23
CA LYS A 30 11.26 -16.52 -8.14
C LYS A 30 12.31 -15.45 -8.30
N ILE A 31 11.85 -14.19 -8.33
CA ILE A 31 12.71 -13.02 -8.42
C ILE A 31 12.43 -12.15 -7.21
N GLU A 32 13.48 -11.61 -6.63
CA GLU A 32 13.42 -10.74 -5.47
C GLU A 32 14.37 -9.56 -5.65
N GLY A 33 14.01 -8.42 -5.08
CA GLY A 33 14.80 -7.19 -5.15
C GLY A 33 14.06 -6.01 -4.55
N HIS A 34 14.60 -4.83 -4.74
CA HIS A 34 14.01 -3.60 -4.25
C HIS A 34 13.37 -2.81 -5.40
N LEU A 35 12.06 -2.63 -5.35
CA LEU A 35 11.38 -1.64 -6.18
C LEU A 35 11.78 -0.25 -5.72
N PRO A 36 12.02 0.70 -6.64
CA PRO A 36 12.42 2.05 -6.26
C PRO A 36 11.29 2.79 -5.56
N ALA A 37 11.67 3.72 -4.70
CA ALA A 37 10.80 4.83 -4.34
C ALA A 37 10.40 5.61 -5.60
N ALA A 38 9.19 6.17 -5.63
CA ALA A 38 8.78 7.01 -6.75
C ALA A 38 9.54 8.34 -6.77
N SER A 39 9.90 8.87 -5.59
CA SER A 39 10.69 10.07 -5.38
C SER A 39 12.07 9.75 -4.78
N ASP A 40 13.09 10.46 -5.21
CA ASP A 40 14.42 10.37 -4.60
C ASP A 40 14.56 11.20 -3.31
N ALA A 41 13.54 11.97 -2.93
CA ALA A 41 13.54 12.85 -1.76
C ALA A 41 13.94 12.15 -0.45
N GLY A 42 13.55 10.88 -0.28
CA GLY A 42 13.90 10.09 0.89
C GLY A 42 15.29 9.45 0.86
N VAL A 43 16.04 9.53 -0.26
CA VAL A 43 17.33 8.85 -0.42
C VAL A 43 18.43 9.56 0.40
N GLU A 44 18.44 10.88 0.41
CA GLU A 44 19.48 11.73 1.02
C GLU A 44 19.04 12.40 2.34
N HIS A 45 17.93 11.94 2.94
CA HIS A 45 17.41 12.46 4.20
C HIS A 45 17.09 11.31 5.15
N GLN A 46 17.87 11.16 6.21
CA GLN A 46 17.68 10.09 7.19
C GLN A 46 16.82 10.53 8.38
N ILE A 47 17.12 11.69 8.94
CA ILE A 47 16.43 12.20 10.14
C ILE A 47 15.35 13.17 9.69
N ILE A 48 14.11 12.70 9.75
CA ILE A 48 12.95 13.51 9.38
C ILE A 48 12.06 13.76 10.59
N ALA A 49 11.23 14.79 10.52
CA ALA A 49 10.19 15.04 11.51
C ALA A 49 8.84 15.22 10.82
N ILE A 50 7.78 15.09 11.59
CA ILE A 50 6.42 15.41 11.16
C ILE A 50 5.95 16.55 12.06
N ASP A 51 5.54 17.66 11.45
CA ASP A 51 4.94 18.80 12.12
C ASP A 51 3.49 18.52 12.52
N ASP A 52 2.88 19.38 13.29
CA ASP A 52 1.45 19.33 13.57
C ASP A 52 0.67 19.63 12.30
N LEU A 53 0.15 18.56 11.67
CA LEU A 53 -0.62 18.68 10.45
C LEU A 53 -1.97 19.31 10.71
N ASN A 54 -2.36 20.26 9.86
CA ASN A 54 -3.62 20.98 9.95
C ASN A 54 -4.83 20.15 9.51
N GLY A 55 -6.04 20.67 9.74
CA GLY A 55 -7.30 20.05 9.32
C GLY A 55 -7.87 19.05 10.32
N ALA A 56 -9.12 18.66 10.11
CA ALA A 56 -9.88 17.83 11.04
C ALA A 56 -9.29 16.44 11.29
N GLN A 57 -8.47 15.93 10.38
CA GLN A 57 -7.78 14.64 10.48
C GLN A 57 -6.25 14.79 10.49
N GLY A 58 -5.72 16.00 10.61
CA GLY A 58 -4.28 16.28 10.57
C GLY A 58 -3.49 15.47 11.60
N ALA A 59 -3.89 15.51 12.86
CA ALA A 59 -3.22 14.76 13.94
C ALA A 59 -3.22 13.24 13.67
N LYS A 60 -4.32 12.70 13.14
CA LYS A 60 -4.40 11.28 12.79
C LYS A 60 -3.53 10.94 11.58
N LEU A 61 -3.55 11.78 10.56
CA LEU A 61 -2.67 11.62 9.39
C LEU A 61 -1.21 11.63 9.81
N GLY A 62 -0.80 12.57 10.67
CA GLY A 62 0.56 12.63 11.21
C GLY A 62 0.97 11.36 11.96
N PHE A 63 0.07 10.80 12.78
CA PHE A 63 0.30 9.54 13.47
C PHE A 63 0.47 8.35 12.51
N GLU A 64 -0.40 8.22 11.49
CA GLU A 64 -0.32 7.12 10.51
C GLU A 64 0.93 7.26 9.62
N LEU A 65 1.27 8.48 9.17
CA LEU A 65 2.51 8.74 8.43
C LEU A 65 3.74 8.36 9.26
N LYS A 66 3.81 8.80 10.53
CA LYS A 66 4.88 8.43 11.45
C LYS A 66 5.00 6.91 11.55
N THR A 67 3.89 6.24 11.82
CA THR A 67 3.85 4.78 11.96
C THR A 67 4.29 4.05 10.69
N ALA A 68 3.91 4.56 9.52
CA ALA A 68 4.28 3.97 8.23
C ALA A 68 5.78 4.15 7.95
N LEU A 69 6.33 5.34 8.21
CA LEU A 69 7.74 5.69 7.91
C LEU A 69 8.73 5.06 8.90
N GLU A 70 8.42 5.01 10.19
CA GLU A 70 9.28 4.36 11.22
C GLU A 70 9.45 2.85 11.03
N ARG A 71 8.56 2.21 10.28
CA ARG A 71 8.61 0.76 10.04
C ARG A 71 9.46 0.37 8.83
N ILE A 72 9.89 1.33 8.03
CA ILE A 72 10.65 1.04 6.82
C ILE A 72 12.04 0.57 7.19
N ARG A 73 12.36 -0.66 6.78
CA ARG A 73 13.69 -1.23 6.94
C ARG A 73 14.18 -1.73 5.60
N VAL A 74 15.44 -1.45 5.34
CA VAL A 74 16.18 -1.97 4.20
C VAL A 74 17.43 -2.66 4.75
N ASP A 75 17.59 -3.91 4.44
CA ASP A 75 18.70 -4.77 4.94
C ASP A 75 18.84 -4.79 6.47
N GLY A 76 17.72 -4.56 7.17
CA GLY A 76 17.64 -4.54 8.64
C GLY A 76 17.75 -3.15 9.27
N ASP A 77 18.27 -2.18 8.57
CA ASP A 77 18.43 -0.79 9.04
C ASP A 77 17.18 0.05 8.77
N LEU A 78 16.95 1.04 9.64
CA LEU A 78 15.87 2.01 9.44
C LEU A 78 16.17 2.89 8.22
N TRP A 79 15.17 3.03 7.34
CA TRP A 79 15.26 3.99 6.24
C TRP A 79 15.13 5.42 6.73
N PHE A 80 14.18 5.68 7.64
CA PHE A 80 14.01 6.96 8.31
C PHE A 80 14.14 6.81 9.83
N ASP A 81 14.77 7.81 10.44
CA ASP A 81 14.66 8.12 11.88
C ASP A 81 13.66 9.26 12.01
N VAL A 82 12.44 8.95 12.49
CA VAL A 82 11.37 9.95 12.64
C VAL A 82 11.46 10.60 14.01
N ALA A 83 12.23 11.67 14.08
CA ALA A 83 12.45 12.45 15.30
C ALA A 83 11.23 13.33 15.66
N ALA A 84 11.20 13.82 16.90
CA ALA A 84 10.22 14.84 17.28
C ALA A 84 10.49 16.16 16.53
N PHE A 85 9.43 16.88 16.16
CA PHE A 85 9.56 18.19 15.53
C PHE A 85 10.39 19.14 16.41
N GLY A 86 11.29 19.89 15.79
CA GLY A 86 12.22 20.77 16.50
C GLY A 86 13.46 20.11 17.12
N SER A 87 13.61 18.77 17.01
CA SER A 87 14.80 18.08 17.47
C SER A 87 16.06 18.50 16.70
N PRO A 88 17.21 18.58 17.36
CA PRO A 88 18.48 18.82 16.67
C PRO A 88 18.78 17.68 15.71
N GLY A 89 19.33 18.01 14.54
CA GLY A 89 19.69 17.01 13.52
C GLY A 89 18.60 16.69 12.49
N VAL A 90 17.35 17.13 12.69
CA VAL A 90 16.29 16.97 11.68
C VAL A 90 16.72 17.60 10.36
N GLU A 91 16.70 16.84 9.28
CA GLU A 91 17.14 17.22 7.93
C GLU A 91 15.99 17.74 7.08
N ALA A 92 14.79 17.14 7.25
CA ALA A 92 13.58 17.54 6.55
C ALA A 92 12.34 17.33 7.43
N VAL A 93 11.27 18.06 7.13
CA VAL A 93 10.01 18.07 7.89
C VAL A 93 8.84 17.80 6.95
N ILE A 94 7.97 16.88 7.34
CA ILE A 94 6.65 16.72 6.71
C ILE A 94 5.70 17.72 7.34
N GLN A 95 5.12 18.57 6.52
CA GLN A 95 4.08 19.56 6.88
C GLN A 95 2.86 19.42 5.98
N GLY A 96 1.72 20.01 6.35
CA GLY A 96 0.52 19.99 5.52
C GLY A 96 -0.79 19.87 6.27
N SER A 97 -1.78 19.23 5.63
CA SER A 97 -3.13 19.09 6.17
C SER A 97 -3.83 17.79 5.78
N GLY A 98 -4.86 17.42 6.56
CA GLY A 98 -5.77 16.33 6.24
C GLY A 98 -7.20 16.70 6.60
N ASP A 99 -8.04 16.90 5.58
CA ASP A 99 -9.46 17.23 5.74
C ASP A 99 -10.36 16.10 5.26
N LEU A 100 -11.55 16.02 5.84
CA LEU A 100 -12.50 14.96 5.57
C LEU A 100 -13.90 15.52 5.38
N GLN A 101 -14.58 15.04 4.36
CA GLN A 101 -16.01 15.29 4.13
C GLN A 101 -16.75 13.96 4.11
N SER A 102 -17.95 13.94 4.70
CA SER A 102 -18.82 12.77 4.65
C SER A 102 -20.25 13.17 4.34
N SER A 103 -20.97 12.30 3.64
CA SER A 103 -22.38 12.45 3.37
C SER A 103 -23.10 11.09 3.54
N VAL A 104 -24.39 11.18 3.88
CA VAL A 104 -25.29 10.04 3.92
C VAL A 104 -26.50 10.40 3.09
N THR A 105 -26.81 9.57 2.10
CA THR A 105 -27.91 9.81 1.16
C THR A 105 -28.80 8.57 1.16
N ASP A 106 -30.11 8.76 1.37
CA ASP A 106 -31.07 7.66 1.23
C ASP A 106 -31.18 7.26 -0.23
N VAL A 107 -31.27 5.95 -0.47
CA VAL A 107 -31.40 5.35 -1.77
C VAL A 107 -32.61 4.41 -1.81
N ASP A 108 -32.97 3.92 -3.00
CA ASP A 108 -34.12 3.02 -3.14
C ASP A 108 -34.04 1.83 -2.17
N PRO A 109 -35.15 1.47 -1.52
CA PRO A 109 -35.19 0.37 -0.57
C PRO A 109 -34.86 -0.96 -1.23
N LYS A 110 -34.12 -1.78 -0.53
CA LYS A 110 -33.83 -3.17 -0.92
C LYS A 110 -35.07 -4.03 -0.74
N GLN A 111 -35.54 -4.65 -1.83
CA GLN A 111 -36.69 -5.55 -1.79
C GLN A 111 -36.21 -7.00 -1.62
N VAL A 112 -36.55 -7.63 -0.50
CA VAL A 112 -36.22 -9.03 -0.22
C VAL A 112 -37.49 -9.86 -0.27
N ARG A 113 -37.50 -10.84 -1.19
CA ARG A 113 -38.61 -11.80 -1.35
C ARG A 113 -38.29 -13.08 -0.61
N THR A 114 -39.06 -13.38 0.45
CA THR A 114 -38.92 -14.58 1.27
C THR A 114 -40.13 -15.49 1.06
N CYS A 115 -39.92 -16.80 1.19
CA CYS A 115 -41.01 -17.75 1.13
C CYS A 115 -41.80 -17.74 2.46
N GLU A 116 -43.12 -17.46 2.38
CA GLU A 116 -44.01 -17.45 3.54
C GLU A 116 -44.68 -18.82 3.76
N THR A 117 -45.01 -19.52 2.69
CA THR A 117 -45.68 -20.81 2.77
C THR A 117 -45.13 -21.76 1.70
N LYS A 118 -44.82 -22.98 2.11
CA LYS A 118 -44.38 -24.07 1.23
C LYS A 118 -45.48 -25.15 1.10
N ASP A 119 -45.48 -25.86 -0.03
CA ASP A 119 -46.28 -27.07 -0.21
C ASP A 119 -45.63 -28.31 0.45
N ALA A 120 -46.27 -29.49 0.28
CA ALA A 120 -45.79 -30.76 0.82
C ALA A 120 -44.46 -31.23 0.17
N GLU A 121 -44.12 -30.73 -0.99
CA GLU A 121 -42.91 -31.00 -1.77
C GLU A 121 -41.83 -29.94 -1.53
N GLU A 122 -42.00 -29.04 -0.52
CA GLU A 122 -41.09 -27.92 -0.14
C GLU A 122 -41.00 -26.77 -1.17
N ASN A 123 -41.83 -26.74 -2.20
CA ASN A 123 -41.89 -25.62 -3.13
C ASN A 123 -42.59 -24.42 -2.49
N CYS A 124 -42.13 -23.23 -2.79
CA CYS A 124 -42.75 -22.02 -2.25
C CYS A 124 -44.03 -21.67 -3.04
N ILE A 125 -45.18 -21.66 -2.35
CA ILE A 125 -46.49 -21.32 -2.92
C ILE A 125 -46.95 -19.91 -2.60
N LYS A 126 -46.37 -19.29 -1.55
CA LYS A 126 -46.66 -17.89 -1.18
C LYS A 126 -45.38 -17.17 -0.79
N TYR A 127 -45.20 -16.01 -1.37
CA TYR A 127 -44.05 -15.16 -1.10
C TYR A 127 -44.48 -13.90 -0.35
N LYS A 128 -43.61 -13.45 0.57
CA LYS A 128 -43.67 -12.14 1.22
C LYS A 128 -42.52 -11.29 0.71
N THR A 129 -42.81 -10.06 0.31
CA THR A 129 -41.79 -9.07 -0.03
C THR A 129 -41.66 -8.09 1.16
N THR A 130 -40.45 -7.92 1.66
CA THR A 130 -40.12 -6.95 2.71
C THR A 130 -39.18 -5.89 2.11
N ALA A 131 -39.52 -4.64 2.30
CA ALA A 131 -38.67 -3.52 1.92
C ALA A 131 -37.79 -3.13 3.13
N TYR A 132 -36.52 -2.94 2.89
CA TYR A 132 -35.54 -2.45 3.87
C TYR A 132 -34.99 -1.11 3.39
N ASP A 133 -35.05 -0.09 4.23
CA ASP A 133 -34.51 1.22 3.91
C ASP A 133 -32.99 1.14 3.77
N CYS A 134 -32.47 1.76 2.72
CA CYS A 134 -31.05 1.77 2.43
C CYS A 134 -30.51 3.19 2.39
N SER A 135 -29.28 3.37 2.85
CA SER A 135 -28.55 4.63 2.79
C SER A 135 -27.15 4.41 2.24
N ARG A 136 -26.69 5.32 1.39
CA ARG A 136 -25.32 5.36 0.89
C ARG A 136 -24.48 6.27 1.78
N TYR A 137 -23.44 5.72 2.34
CA TYR A 137 -22.41 6.42 3.09
C TYR A 137 -21.26 6.74 2.17
N GLU A 138 -20.96 8.01 1.99
CA GLU A 138 -19.84 8.46 1.18
C GLU A 138 -18.88 9.27 2.04
N MET A 139 -17.59 9.08 1.79
CA MET A 139 -16.52 9.78 2.48
C MET A 139 -15.43 10.17 1.50
N SER A 140 -14.96 11.41 1.59
CA SER A 140 -13.84 11.94 0.81
C SER A 140 -12.79 12.47 1.78
N PHE A 141 -11.55 12.06 1.59
CA PHE A 141 -10.38 12.53 2.33
C PHE A 141 -9.48 13.33 1.41
N PHE A 142 -9.06 14.51 1.87
CA PHE A 142 -8.27 15.49 1.12
C PHE A 142 -6.94 15.73 1.83
N PRO A 143 -5.97 14.81 1.70
CA PRO A 143 -4.62 15.04 2.21
C PRO A 143 -3.84 15.96 1.29
N ASP A 144 -3.00 16.80 1.89
CA ASP A 144 -2.06 17.69 1.22
C ASP A 144 -0.82 17.81 2.09
N ILE A 145 0.28 17.18 1.69
CA ILE A 145 1.52 17.18 2.46
C ILE A 145 2.72 17.55 1.59
N GLU A 146 3.73 18.11 2.24
CA GLU A 146 5.04 18.40 1.66
C GLU A 146 6.15 17.91 2.58
N LEU A 147 7.22 17.34 2.02
CA LEU A 147 8.47 17.12 2.70
C LEU A 147 9.39 18.29 2.35
N VAL A 148 9.75 19.09 3.35
CA VAL A 148 10.52 20.32 3.18
C VAL A 148 11.87 20.16 3.87
N ALA A 149 12.96 20.40 3.13
CA ALA A 149 14.30 20.41 3.69
C ALA A 149 14.49 21.56 4.68
N ARG A 150 15.52 21.47 5.52
CA ARG A 150 15.92 22.56 6.43
C ARG A 150 16.23 23.88 5.69
N SER A 151 16.63 23.82 4.43
CA SER A 151 16.84 25.00 3.57
C SER A 151 15.56 25.72 3.19
N GLY A 152 14.39 25.09 3.38
CA GLY A 152 13.08 25.55 2.91
C GLY A 152 12.73 25.03 1.51
N GLU A 153 13.57 24.20 0.90
CA GLU A 153 13.27 23.55 -0.38
C GLU A 153 12.22 22.46 -0.21
N VAL A 154 11.21 22.45 -1.09
CA VAL A 154 10.23 21.38 -1.14
C VAL A 154 10.82 20.20 -1.92
N LEU A 155 11.10 19.13 -1.21
CA LEU A 155 11.72 17.90 -1.76
C LEU A 155 10.70 16.97 -2.38
N TYR A 156 9.50 16.95 -1.83
CA TYR A 156 8.40 16.09 -2.25
C TYR A 156 7.06 16.72 -1.85
N SER A 157 6.04 16.49 -2.65
CA SER A 157 4.67 16.88 -2.32
C SER A 157 3.69 15.79 -2.74
N ALA A 158 2.67 15.55 -1.93
CA ALA A 158 1.58 14.64 -2.24
C ALA A 158 0.25 15.26 -1.88
N ARG A 159 -0.61 15.37 -2.88
CA ARG A 159 -2.02 15.80 -2.75
C ARG A 159 -2.92 14.78 -3.42
N ASP A 160 -4.07 14.49 -2.81
CA ASP A 160 -5.05 13.57 -3.40
C ASP A 160 -6.48 13.88 -2.96
N THR A 161 -7.42 13.18 -3.60
CA THR A 161 -8.81 13.07 -3.18
C THR A 161 -9.18 11.59 -3.14
N LEU A 162 -9.08 10.99 -1.96
CA LEU A 162 -9.43 9.59 -1.73
C LEU A 162 -10.92 9.49 -1.37
N LYS A 163 -11.62 8.50 -1.95
CA LYS A 163 -13.06 8.32 -1.74
C LYS A 163 -13.37 6.90 -1.31
N SER A 164 -14.34 6.77 -0.41
CA SER A 164 -14.95 5.50 0.00
C SER A 164 -16.46 5.65 -0.06
N SER A 165 -17.15 4.61 -0.53
CA SER A 165 -18.61 4.57 -0.56
C SER A 165 -19.07 3.18 -0.12
N THR A 166 -20.03 3.13 0.80
CA THR A 166 -20.63 1.91 1.31
C THR A 166 -22.13 2.04 1.34
N LEU A 167 -22.82 1.04 0.84
CA LEU A 167 -24.27 0.91 0.95
C LEU A 167 -24.59 0.16 2.25
N TYR A 168 -25.54 0.66 3.03
CA TYR A 168 -26.08 0.01 4.21
C TYR A 168 -27.60 -0.07 4.10
N CYS A 169 -28.17 -1.22 4.39
CA CYS A 169 -29.60 -1.43 4.48
C CYS A 169 -29.98 -1.93 5.88
N THR A 170 -31.20 -1.65 6.32
CA THR A 170 -31.66 -1.92 7.70
C THR A 170 -31.79 -3.42 8.05
N ASP A 171 -31.62 -4.33 7.07
CA ASP A 171 -31.51 -5.78 7.28
C ASP A 171 -30.05 -6.23 7.60
N GLU A 172 -29.09 -5.34 7.56
CA GLU A 172 -27.69 -5.62 7.87
C GLU A 172 -27.41 -5.41 9.37
N ALA A 173 -26.54 -6.25 9.95
CA ALA A 173 -26.28 -6.27 11.37
C ALA A 173 -25.51 -5.02 11.86
N GLU A 174 -24.65 -4.46 11.02
CA GLU A 174 -23.75 -3.38 11.38
C GLU A 174 -23.86 -2.19 10.43
N ARG A 175 -24.05 -1.01 11.01
CA ARG A 175 -24.01 0.26 10.27
C ARG A 175 -22.54 0.67 10.01
N PRO A 176 -22.22 1.20 8.82
CA PRO A 176 -20.87 1.69 8.53
C PRO A 176 -20.42 2.76 9.54
N SER A 177 -19.23 2.58 10.08
CA SER A 177 -18.61 3.55 10.98
C SER A 177 -17.83 4.60 10.17
N HIS A 178 -18.17 5.89 10.35
CA HIS A 178 -17.41 7.00 9.75
C HIS A 178 -15.93 6.94 10.14
N GLY A 179 -15.63 6.62 11.40
CA GLY A 179 -14.25 6.48 11.86
C GLY A 179 -13.49 5.36 11.18
N ALA A 180 -14.13 4.20 10.95
CA ALA A 180 -13.51 3.09 10.23
C ALA A 180 -13.25 3.44 8.75
N MET A 181 -14.19 4.09 8.08
CA MET A 181 -14.02 4.54 6.69
C MET A 181 -12.89 5.58 6.58
N ALA A 182 -12.83 6.55 7.51
CA ALA A 182 -11.76 7.54 7.57
C ALA A 182 -10.38 6.88 7.76
N ASN A 183 -10.28 5.92 8.68
CA ASN A 183 -9.03 5.20 8.94
C ASN A 183 -8.49 4.51 7.69
N VAL A 184 -9.35 3.84 6.92
CA VAL A 184 -8.96 3.17 5.68
C VAL A 184 -8.35 4.16 4.68
N LEU A 185 -9.00 5.32 4.49
CA LEU A 185 -8.52 6.33 3.54
C LEU A 185 -7.20 6.98 3.99
N ILE A 186 -7.07 7.28 5.29
CA ILE A 186 -5.84 7.85 5.86
C ILE A 186 -4.69 6.85 5.75
N GLN A 187 -4.93 5.59 6.10
CA GLN A 187 -3.93 4.53 5.98
C GLN A 187 -3.50 4.31 4.53
N GLN A 188 -4.46 4.26 3.60
CA GLN A 188 -4.17 4.12 2.18
C GLN A 188 -3.26 5.26 1.65
N PHE A 189 -3.51 6.50 2.09
CA PHE A 189 -2.65 7.62 1.74
C PHE A 189 -1.25 7.49 2.36
N SER A 190 -1.17 7.14 3.64
CA SER A 190 0.10 7.00 4.36
C SER A 190 0.96 5.87 3.78
N ASP A 191 0.35 4.75 3.39
CA ASP A 191 1.04 3.64 2.72
C ASP A 191 1.58 4.06 1.35
N ARG A 192 0.81 4.88 0.60
CA ARG A 192 1.29 5.44 -0.67
C ARG A 192 2.48 6.36 -0.48
N VAL A 193 2.43 7.30 0.48
CA VAL A 193 3.55 8.20 0.80
C VAL A 193 4.80 7.42 1.19
N ARG A 194 4.62 6.35 1.98
CA ARG A 194 5.70 5.42 2.32
C ARG A 194 6.36 4.84 1.07
N ASP A 195 5.56 4.31 0.13
CA ASP A 195 6.05 3.67 -1.10
C ASP A 195 6.65 4.71 -2.09
N GLU A 196 6.23 5.98 -1.99
CA GLU A 196 6.78 7.08 -2.78
C GLU A 196 8.11 7.61 -2.23
N LEU A 197 8.37 7.48 -0.91
CA LEU A 197 9.56 8.02 -0.26
C LEU A 197 10.65 6.97 0.05
N ALA A 198 10.36 5.68 -0.06
CA ALA A 198 11.32 4.64 0.26
C ALA A 198 11.22 3.42 -0.67
N PRO A 199 12.34 2.78 -0.99
CA PRO A 199 12.33 1.53 -1.73
C PRO A 199 11.57 0.44 -0.98
N ARG A 200 10.98 -0.50 -1.74
CA ARG A 200 10.22 -1.61 -1.19
C ARG A 200 10.76 -2.94 -1.67
N TYR A 201 11.14 -3.81 -0.75
CA TYR A 201 11.49 -5.17 -1.10
C TYR A 201 10.27 -5.93 -1.64
N LEU A 202 10.44 -6.58 -2.77
CA LEU A 202 9.44 -7.42 -3.40
C LEU A 202 10.05 -8.77 -3.73
N ARG A 203 9.29 -9.83 -3.45
CA ARG A 203 9.56 -11.20 -3.87
C ARG A 203 8.33 -11.73 -4.59
N ALA A 204 8.49 -12.13 -5.84
CA ALA A 204 7.37 -12.58 -6.66
C ALA A 204 7.78 -13.71 -7.61
N ASP A 205 6.80 -14.53 -8.00
CA ASP A 205 6.97 -15.60 -8.96
C ASP A 205 6.62 -15.10 -10.38
N TYR A 206 7.58 -15.19 -11.29
CA TYR A 206 7.42 -14.75 -12.67
C TYR A 206 7.38 -15.93 -13.62
N ARG A 207 6.36 -15.94 -14.49
CA ARG A 207 6.11 -17.03 -15.41
C ARG A 207 7.21 -17.13 -16.47
N VAL A 208 7.71 -18.37 -16.71
CA VAL A 208 8.57 -18.69 -17.83
C VAL A 208 7.78 -18.92 -19.13
N LEU A 209 8.40 -18.72 -20.29
CA LEU A 209 7.78 -19.02 -21.57
C LEU A 209 7.98 -20.50 -21.92
N GLU A 210 6.90 -21.17 -22.34
CA GLU A 210 6.87 -22.64 -22.53
C GLU A 210 6.84 -23.07 -23.99
N ARG A 211 6.89 -22.11 -24.95
CA ARG A 211 6.73 -22.41 -26.37
C ARG A 211 8.00 -23.07 -26.94
N ARG A 212 7.85 -24.29 -27.48
CA ARG A 212 8.95 -25.14 -27.99
C ARG A 212 9.12 -25.13 -29.52
N LYS A 213 8.34 -24.29 -30.23
CA LYS A 213 8.42 -24.18 -31.69
C LYS A 213 9.80 -23.70 -32.09
N GLY A 214 10.43 -24.42 -33.03
CA GLY A 214 11.79 -24.10 -33.53
C GLY A 214 12.93 -24.88 -32.88
N LEU A 215 12.67 -25.66 -31.82
CA LEU A 215 13.64 -26.58 -31.25
C LEU A 215 13.61 -27.95 -31.96
N SER A 216 14.76 -28.64 -32.06
CA SER A 216 14.85 -30.04 -32.47
C SER A 216 14.21 -30.99 -31.46
N GLU A 217 13.92 -32.22 -31.84
CA GLU A 217 13.24 -33.18 -30.90
C GLU A 217 14.00 -33.40 -29.59
N PRO A 218 15.33 -33.70 -29.58
CA PRO A 218 16.04 -33.89 -28.30
C PRO A 218 16.08 -32.61 -27.46
N ASP A 219 16.15 -31.43 -28.06
CA ASP A 219 16.23 -30.16 -27.38
C ASP A 219 14.83 -29.70 -26.88
N ARG A 220 13.73 -30.15 -27.49
CA ARG A 220 12.36 -29.98 -26.95
C ARG A 220 12.19 -30.69 -25.62
N ASP A 221 12.75 -31.88 -25.47
CA ASP A 221 12.71 -32.63 -24.22
C ASP A 221 13.63 -31.99 -23.16
N ALA A 222 14.82 -31.53 -23.55
CA ALA A 222 15.70 -30.76 -22.67
C ALA A 222 15.03 -29.48 -22.18
N PHE A 223 14.35 -28.73 -23.04
CA PHE A 223 13.60 -27.54 -22.67
C PHE A 223 12.44 -27.86 -21.70
N LYS A 224 11.70 -28.95 -21.97
CA LYS A 224 10.64 -29.43 -21.06
C LYS A 224 11.18 -29.82 -19.70
N GLN A 225 12.37 -30.40 -19.65
CA GLN A 225 13.04 -30.75 -18.39
C GLN A 225 13.47 -29.48 -17.65
N ALA A 226 14.04 -28.49 -18.34
CA ALA A 226 14.37 -27.19 -17.77
C ALA A 226 13.16 -26.50 -17.15
N LEU A 227 12.01 -26.51 -17.83
CA LEU A 227 10.75 -26.02 -17.28
C LEU A 227 10.34 -26.74 -15.99
N ARG A 228 10.48 -28.07 -15.90
CA ARG A 228 10.16 -28.82 -14.68
C ARG A 228 11.10 -28.49 -13.53
N LEU A 229 12.36 -28.22 -13.82
CA LEU A 229 13.38 -27.86 -12.84
C LEU A 229 13.05 -26.54 -12.13
N THR A 230 12.31 -25.62 -12.75
CA THR A 230 11.88 -24.38 -12.07
C THR A 230 11.11 -24.63 -10.77
N LYS A 231 10.48 -25.79 -10.62
CA LYS A 231 9.73 -26.17 -9.41
C LYS A 231 10.58 -26.73 -8.28
N SER A 232 11.78 -27.23 -8.57
CA SER A 232 12.60 -27.98 -7.62
C SER A 232 14.03 -27.47 -7.50
N ASN A 233 14.58 -26.91 -8.56
CA ASN A 233 15.94 -26.39 -8.63
C ASN A 233 16.04 -25.32 -9.73
N GLU A 234 15.78 -24.07 -9.35
CA GLU A 234 15.77 -22.93 -10.27
C GLU A 234 17.16 -22.67 -10.89
N ASP A 235 18.25 -22.93 -10.15
CA ASP A 235 19.62 -22.75 -10.68
C ASP A 235 19.91 -23.74 -11.81
N ALA A 236 19.57 -25.01 -11.60
CA ALA A 236 19.70 -26.02 -12.66
C ALA A 236 18.78 -25.77 -13.86
N ALA A 237 17.59 -25.17 -13.62
CA ALA A 237 16.73 -24.72 -14.71
C ALA A 237 17.41 -23.61 -15.54
N CYS A 238 18.02 -22.64 -14.87
CA CYS A 238 18.74 -21.54 -15.51
C CYS A 238 19.95 -22.01 -16.31
N ASP A 239 20.72 -22.97 -15.77
CA ASP A 239 21.86 -23.59 -16.49
C ASP A 239 21.38 -24.30 -17.76
N ALA A 240 20.26 -25.05 -17.65
CA ALA A 240 19.68 -25.73 -18.81
C ALA A 240 19.14 -24.75 -19.86
N PHE A 241 18.54 -23.61 -19.47
CA PHE A 241 18.11 -22.57 -20.40
C PHE A 241 19.30 -21.92 -21.10
N ARG A 242 20.42 -21.63 -20.39
CA ARG A 242 21.65 -21.08 -20.99
C ARG A 242 22.25 -22.03 -22.02
N ALA A 243 22.35 -23.33 -21.71
CA ALA A 243 22.84 -24.34 -22.65
C ALA A 243 21.97 -24.45 -23.92
N LEU A 244 20.67 -24.21 -23.80
CA LEU A 244 19.76 -24.15 -24.96
C LEU A 244 19.92 -22.84 -25.74
N ASP A 245 20.20 -21.69 -25.11
CA ASP A 245 20.42 -20.41 -25.77
C ASP A 245 21.64 -20.43 -26.67
N GLU A 246 22.71 -21.12 -26.27
CA GLU A 246 23.91 -21.33 -27.11
C GLU A 246 23.57 -21.96 -28.45
N LYS A 247 22.61 -22.90 -28.48
CA LYS A 247 22.17 -23.59 -29.69
C LYS A 247 21.06 -22.82 -30.44
N TYR A 248 20.22 -22.11 -29.72
CA TYR A 248 19.02 -21.46 -30.25
C TYR A 248 18.91 -19.97 -29.85
N PRO A 249 19.92 -19.16 -30.22
CA PRO A 249 20.03 -17.76 -29.76
C PRO A 249 18.91 -16.83 -30.29
N ARG A 250 18.03 -17.36 -31.16
CA ARG A 250 16.86 -16.63 -31.71
C ARG A 250 15.53 -17.26 -31.37
N GLN A 251 15.49 -18.26 -30.49
CA GLN A 251 14.24 -18.86 -30.06
C GLN A 251 13.70 -18.06 -28.88
N ALA A 252 12.62 -17.31 -29.10
CA ALA A 252 12.11 -16.31 -28.18
C ALA A 252 11.87 -16.82 -26.75
N SER A 253 11.33 -18.04 -26.57
CA SER A 253 11.07 -18.58 -25.24
C SER A 253 12.34 -18.99 -24.50
N VAL A 254 13.36 -19.49 -25.20
CA VAL A 254 14.65 -19.80 -24.60
C VAL A 254 15.33 -18.52 -24.14
N VAL A 255 15.45 -17.54 -25.05
CA VAL A 255 16.10 -16.25 -24.77
C VAL A 255 15.40 -15.51 -23.65
N PHE A 256 14.05 -15.49 -23.64
CA PHE A 256 13.28 -14.88 -22.56
C PHE A 256 13.56 -15.54 -21.20
N ASN A 257 13.59 -16.88 -21.14
CA ASN A 257 13.83 -17.60 -19.90
C ASN A 257 15.27 -17.39 -19.38
N VAL A 258 16.27 -17.25 -20.29
CA VAL A 258 17.64 -16.87 -19.91
C VAL A 258 17.67 -15.44 -19.36
N ALA A 259 16.94 -14.50 -19.96
CA ALA A 259 16.84 -13.14 -19.45
C ALA A 259 16.22 -13.11 -18.04
N LEU A 260 15.19 -13.93 -17.81
CA LEU A 260 14.57 -14.09 -16.49
C LEU A 260 15.55 -14.66 -15.45
N CYS A 261 16.47 -15.54 -15.87
CA CYS A 261 17.54 -16.06 -15.02
C CYS A 261 18.58 -15.00 -14.66
N PHE A 262 18.97 -14.13 -15.58
CA PHE A 262 19.84 -12.99 -15.29
C PHE A 262 19.15 -11.99 -14.32
N GLU A 263 17.88 -11.72 -14.55
CA GLU A 263 17.07 -10.88 -13.65
C GLU A 263 17.03 -11.46 -12.24
N ARG A 264 16.80 -12.77 -12.11
CA ARG A 264 16.83 -13.49 -10.82
C ARG A 264 18.20 -13.41 -10.12
N ALA A 265 19.28 -13.37 -10.90
CA ALA A 265 20.64 -13.25 -10.37
C ALA A 265 21.04 -11.80 -10.01
N GLY A 266 20.18 -10.80 -10.25
CA GLY A 266 20.50 -9.38 -10.08
C GLY A 266 21.38 -8.81 -11.20
N GLU A 267 21.61 -9.57 -12.26
CA GLU A 267 22.42 -9.16 -13.41
C GLU A 267 21.57 -8.33 -14.39
N TYR A 268 21.06 -7.18 -13.96
CA TYR A 268 20.02 -6.41 -14.66
C TYR A 268 20.47 -5.92 -16.05
N GLY A 269 21.71 -5.54 -16.22
CA GLY A 269 22.27 -5.17 -17.55
C GLY A 269 22.19 -6.35 -18.53
N MET A 270 22.62 -7.55 -18.11
CA MET A 270 22.55 -8.77 -18.92
C MET A 270 21.10 -9.20 -19.18
N ALA A 271 20.24 -9.05 -18.18
CA ALA A 271 18.80 -9.32 -18.32
C ALA A 271 18.18 -8.43 -19.40
N ARG A 272 18.43 -7.11 -19.36
CA ARG A 272 17.93 -6.14 -20.34
C ARG A 272 18.38 -6.48 -21.76
N GLU A 273 19.68 -6.70 -21.97
CA GLU A 273 20.22 -7.07 -23.29
C GLU A 273 19.59 -8.35 -23.81
N THR A 274 19.40 -9.34 -22.93
CA THR A 274 18.83 -10.63 -23.32
C THR A 274 17.32 -10.52 -23.59
N TYR A 275 16.57 -9.74 -22.82
CA TYR A 275 15.16 -9.43 -23.14
C TYR A 275 15.04 -8.68 -24.48
N GLN A 276 15.97 -7.77 -24.80
CA GLN A 276 15.99 -7.11 -26.12
C GLN A 276 16.21 -8.11 -27.24
N ARG A 277 17.05 -9.14 -27.04
CA ARG A 277 17.19 -10.26 -27.99
C ARG A 277 15.88 -11.03 -28.15
N ALA A 278 15.17 -11.27 -27.06
CA ALA A 278 13.86 -11.94 -27.08
C ALA A 278 12.82 -11.11 -27.88
N LEU A 279 12.78 -9.78 -27.69
CA LEU A 279 11.93 -8.87 -28.47
C LEU A 279 12.29 -8.85 -29.95
N ASN A 280 13.56 -8.92 -30.29
CA ASN A 280 13.98 -9.01 -31.69
C ASN A 280 13.53 -10.32 -32.37
N ALA A 281 13.40 -11.41 -31.58
CA ALA A 281 12.88 -12.70 -32.06
C ALA A 281 11.34 -12.75 -32.11
N GLU A 282 10.63 -12.09 -31.19
CA GLU A 282 9.16 -11.97 -31.15
C GLU A 282 8.76 -10.53 -30.75
N PRO A 283 8.64 -9.62 -31.74
CA PRO A 283 8.33 -8.21 -31.50
C PRO A 283 6.97 -8.03 -30.81
N ASN A 284 6.89 -6.98 -29.97
CA ASN A 284 5.67 -6.59 -29.26
C ASN A 284 5.08 -7.66 -28.30
N LYS A 285 5.91 -8.59 -27.82
CA LYS A 285 5.49 -9.56 -26.82
C LYS A 285 5.23 -8.85 -25.48
N PRO A 286 3.96 -8.77 -24.97
CA PRO A 286 3.63 -8.00 -23.78
C PRO A 286 4.46 -8.42 -22.57
N MET A 287 4.58 -9.72 -22.31
CA MET A 287 5.36 -10.26 -21.19
C MET A 287 6.84 -9.84 -21.22
N THR A 288 7.44 -9.71 -22.41
CA THR A 288 8.84 -9.28 -22.53
C THR A 288 8.97 -7.77 -22.29
N LEU A 289 8.01 -6.97 -22.75
CA LEU A 289 7.97 -5.53 -22.47
C LEU A 289 7.77 -5.24 -20.98
N GLU A 290 6.86 -5.98 -20.33
CA GLU A 290 6.65 -5.91 -18.88
C GLU A 290 7.92 -6.31 -18.11
N ALA A 291 8.62 -7.37 -18.55
CA ALA A 291 9.87 -7.80 -17.95
C ALA A 291 10.97 -6.73 -18.07
N MET A 292 11.10 -6.08 -19.21
CA MET A 292 12.07 -4.99 -19.40
C MET A 292 11.76 -3.80 -18.47
N ALA A 293 10.50 -3.37 -18.41
CA ALA A 293 10.08 -2.30 -17.50
C ALA A 293 10.32 -2.67 -16.02
N ARG A 294 10.18 -3.94 -15.66
CA ARG A 294 10.48 -4.46 -14.33
C ARG A 294 11.98 -4.42 -14.03
N VAL A 295 12.83 -4.83 -14.97
CA VAL A 295 14.31 -4.74 -14.85
C VAL A 295 14.74 -3.29 -14.66
N ASP A 296 14.17 -2.33 -15.39
CA ASP A 296 14.44 -0.91 -15.20
C ASP A 296 14.07 -0.42 -13.78
N ASN A 297 13.01 -0.96 -13.20
CA ASN A 297 12.63 -0.65 -11.81
C ASN A 297 13.61 -1.29 -10.81
N TRP A 298 14.03 -2.54 -11.01
CA TRP A 298 15.02 -3.18 -10.12
C TRP A 298 16.34 -2.40 -10.10
N GLU A 299 16.85 -2.04 -11.28
CA GLU A 299 18.10 -1.28 -11.41
C GLU A 299 18.00 0.09 -10.73
N ARG A 300 16.87 0.79 -10.89
CA ARG A 300 16.64 2.06 -10.21
C ARG A 300 16.54 1.91 -8.68
N GLY A 301 15.91 0.83 -8.21
CA GLY A 301 15.84 0.51 -6.78
C GLY A 301 17.23 0.28 -6.19
N GLU A 302 18.06 -0.48 -6.87
CA GLU A 302 19.45 -0.74 -6.46
C GLU A 302 20.31 0.55 -6.49
N ASP A 303 20.14 1.41 -7.51
CA ASP A 303 20.78 2.72 -7.54
C ASP A 303 20.42 3.59 -6.34
N GLN A 304 19.14 3.65 -5.96
CA GLN A 304 18.70 4.38 -4.76
C GLN A 304 19.35 3.83 -3.49
N LEU A 305 19.48 2.51 -3.34
CA LEU A 305 20.16 1.89 -2.20
C LEU A 305 21.65 2.25 -2.16
N ASN A 306 22.32 2.21 -3.30
CA ASN A 306 23.74 2.54 -3.42
C ASN A 306 23.97 4.02 -3.09
N ARG A 307 23.14 4.92 -3.60
CA ARG A 307 23.21 6.36 -3.26
C ARG A 307 22.96 6.60 -1.76
N ARG A 308 21.99 5.90 -1.18
CA ARG A 308 21.72 5.97 0.27
C ARG A 308 22.93 5.51 1.07
N ALA A 309 23.55 4.38 0.71
CA ALA A 309 24.74 3.87 1.40
C ALA A 309 25.90 4.87 1.30
N ALA A 310 26.11 5.49 0.15
CA ALA A 310 27.14 6.52 -0.04
C ALA A 310 26.86 7.77 0.81
N PHE A 311 25.60 8.22 0.89
CA PHE A 311 25.19 9.34 1.73
C PHE A 311 25.48 9.06 3.23
N LEU A 312 25.08 7.90 3.74
CA LEU A 312 25.32 7.51 5.13
C LEU A 312 26.81 7.37 5.45
N ALA A 313 27.61 6.83 4.53
CA ALA A 313 29.06 6.73 4.69
C ALA A 313 29.72 8.12 4.77
N ALA A 314 29.27 9.07 3.95
CA ALA A 314 29.76 10.45 3.98
C ALA A 314 29.37 11.16 5.29
N ALA A 315 28.15 11.00 5.77
CA ALA A 315 27.68 11.58 7.02
C ALA A 315 28.47 11.04 8.22
N ASN A 316 28.78 9.74 8.26
CA ASN A 316 29.58 9.11 9.33
C ASN A 316 31.08 9.49 9.27
N SER A 317 31.58 9.93 8.12
CA SER A 317 32.97 10.33 7.93
C SER A 317 33.21 11.83 8.20
N ALA A 318 32.12 12.60 8.31
CA ALA A 318 32.24 14.04 8.61
C ALA A 318 32.81 14.23 10.02
N PRO A 319 33.83 15.10 10.24
CA PRO A 319 34.33 15.40 11.57
C PRO A 319 33.17 16.00 12.40
N PRO A 320 33.07 15.65 13.70
CA PRO A 320 32.04 16.20 14.55
C PRO A 320 32.02 17.72 14.42
N ALA A 321 30.86 18.31 14.20
CA ALA A 321 30.69 19.74 14.02
C ALA A 321 31.36 20.43 15.23
N GLN A 322 32.42 21.19 14.96
CA GLN A 322 33.04 22.01 15.99
C GLN A 322 32.03 23.11 16.33
N PHE A 323 31.28 22.89 17.39
CA PHE A 323 30.48 23.97 17.95
C PHE A 323 31.44 25.13 18.27
N PRO A 324 31.17 26.35 17.80
CA PRO A 324 31.93 27.50 18.21
C PRO A 324 31.92 27.53 19.75
N PRO A 325 33.06 27.84 20.40
CA PRO A 325 33.09 27.89 21.86
C PRO A 325 31.95 28.79 22.34
N PRO A 326 31.32 28.46 23.49
CA PRO A 326 30.23 29.26 24.03
C PRO A 326 30.65 30.73 24.01
N GLN A 327 29.95 31.56 23.27
CA GLN A 327 30.20 32.99 23.30
C GLN A 327 29.92 33.46 24.72
N THR A 328 30.96 33.82 25.46
CA THR A 328 30.81 34.51 26.72
C THR A 328 30.20 35.87 26.42
N PHE A 329 28.89 35.96 26.59
CA PHE A 329 28.21 37.25 26.53
C PHE A 329 28.81 38.14 27.64
N PRO A 330 29.20 39.38 27.33
CA PRO A 330 29.60 40.30 28.38
C PRO A 330 28.43 40.45 29.37
N PRO A 331 28.71 40.62 30.68
CA PRO A 331 27.67 40.80 31.68
C PRO A 331 26.74 41.93 31.25
N GLN A 332 25.46 41.59 30.99
CA GLN A 332 24.45 42.62 30.72
C GLN A 332 24.26 43.40 32.04
N THR A 333 24.72 44.65 32.09
CA THR A 333 24.35 45.61 33.14
C THR A 333 22.86 45.94 32.91
N PHE A 334 22.01 45.28 33.68
CA PHE A 334 20.57 45.67 33.72
C PHE A 334 20.47 47.08 34.33
N PRO A 335 19.73 47.99 33.70
CA PRO A 335 19.39 49.28 34.32
C PRO A 335 18.62 49.01 35.62
N PRO A 336 18.76 49.90 36.64
CA PRO A 336 18.07 49.72 37.91
C PRO A 336 16.57 49.57 37.71
N GLN A 337 16.02 48.49 38.22
CA GLN A 337 14.56 48.25 38.18
C GLN A 337 13.87 49.32 39.01
N THR A 338 13.00 50.09 38.40
CA THR A 338 12.05 50.96 39.10
C THR A 338 11.18 50.09 40.03
N PRO A 339 10.96 50.52 41.30
CA PRO A 339 10.16 49.76 42.24
C PRO A 339 8.73 49.54 41.68
N PRO A 340 8.11 48.39 41.98
CA PRO A 340 6.79 48.07 41.48
C PRO A 340 5.78 49.09 41.96
N THR A 341 5.03 49.66 41.06
CA THR A 341 3.87 50.48 41.33
C THR A 341 2.83 49.64 42.10
N GLN A 342 2.27 50.17 43.17
CA GLN A 342 1.31 49.49 44.02
C GLN A 342 0.13 48.94 43.22
N PRO A 343 -0.42 47.75 43.57
CA PRO A 343 -1.54 47.16 42.88
C PRO A 343 -2.77 48.05 43.04
N VAL A 344 -3.37 48.38 41.90
CA VAL A 344 -4.69 49.01 41.82
C VAL A 344 -5.70 48.02 42.42
N GLN A 345 -6.48 48.44 43.43
CA GLN A 345 -7.55 47.66 44.01
C GLN A 345 -8.58 47.28 42.93
N PRO A 346 -9.07 46.06 42.91
CA PRO A 346 -10.15 45.69 42.01
C PRO A 346 -11.44 46.45 42.36
N ALA A 347 -12.09 46.98 41.34
CA ALA A 347 -13.45 47.55 41.45
C ALA A 347 -14.42 46.46 41.90
N GLU A 348 -15.34 46.82 42.85
CA GLU A 348 -16.42 45.94 43.29
C GLU A 348 -17.31 45.48 42.15
N PRO A 349 -17.74 44.21 42.12
CA PRO A 349 -18.66 43.71 41.12
C PRO A 349 -20.06 44.31 41.32
N SER A 350 -20.57 44.95 40.28
CA SER A 350 -21.96 45.41 40.19
C SER A 350 -22.91 44.21 40.24
N GLN A 351 -23.96 44.31 41.03
CA GLN A 351 -25.00 43.29 41.21
C GLN A 351 -25.71 42.93 39.92
N PRO A 352 -26.14 41.67 39.75
CA PRO A 352 -26.91 41.23 38.58
C PRO A 352 -28.33 41.73 38.65
N GLY A 353 -28.75 42.57 37.70
CA GLY A 353 -30.11 42.98 37.43
C GLY A 353 -30.78 42.04 36.46
N GLU A 354 -31.93 41.57 36.91
CA GLU A 354 -33.15 41.19 36.19
C GLU A 354 -33.11 40.08 35.13
N SER A 355 -33.89 39.10 35.48
CA SER A 355 -34.38 37.95 34.74
C SER A 355 -34.93 38.27 33.34
N PHE A 356 -34.35 37.63 32.32
CA PHE A 356 -35.00 37.49 31.02
C PHE A 356 -36.09 36.41 31.10
N ARG A 357 -37.35 36.80 30.87
CA ARG A 357 -38.48 35.90 30.60
C ARG A 357 -38.42 35.46 29.14
N PRO A 358 -38.61 34.18 28.82
CA PRO A 358 -38.74 33.75 27.42
C PRO A 358 -40.11 34.16 26.89
N GLN A 359 -40.14 34.83 25.76
CA GLN A 359 -41.35 35.09 24.97
C GLN A 359 -41.74 33.84 24.19
N THR A 360 -42.97 33.37 24.45
CA THR A 360 -43.63 32.32 23.66
C THR A 360 -44.04 32.90 22.31
N ILE A 361 -43.49 32.37 21.23
CA ILE A 361 -43.93 32.67 19.87
C ILE A 361 -45.09 31.73 19.54
N GLU A 362 -46.32 32.28 19.49
CA GLU A 362 -47.49 31.61 18.91
C GLU A 362 -47.30 31.47 17.39
N ARG A 363 -47.53 30.28 16.86
CA ARG A 363 -47.69 30.03 15.42
C ARG A 363 -49.10 30.44 15.02
N PRO A 364 -49.29 31.24 13.95
CA PRO A 364 -50.58 31.35 13.30
C PRO A 364 -50.81 30.11 12.41
N GLY A 365 -51.98 29.55 12.55
CA GLY A 365 -52.45 28.44 11.75
C GLY A 365 -52.83 28.85 10.31
N GLN A 366 -52.57 27.95 9.38
CA GLN A 366 -53.52 27.38 8.40
C GLN A 366 -52.87 26.16 7.75
#